data_448c65134e98bc69160a010b15351726
#
_entry.id   448c65134e98bc69160a010b15351726
#
_cell.length_a   1.000
_cell.length_b   1.000
_cell.length_c   1.000
_cell.angle_alpha   90.00
_cell.angle_beta   90.00
_cell.angle_gamma   90.00
#
_symmetry.space_group_name_H-M   'P 1'
#
loop_
_entity.id
_entity.type
_entity.pdbx_description
1 polymer ?
#
loop_
_entity_poly.entity_id
_entity_poly.type
_entity_poly.pdbx_seq_one_letter_code
_entity_poly.pdbx_strand_id
1 'polypeptide(L)'
;MELAYDYPMYRPPSEANSMIFQVTLGCSFNKCSFCNMYRTKDYVERPWDEIKAEIDLAAKYYPDTRRIFLADGDALNLSKDRIVQILKYVREKFQDLERISCYAMPKNVIQKSDEELKELRNEGLSMLYIGIESGSDTVLKKVTKGATHATIVRACEKARKHGFTLSCMVILGLGGKTHTEEHVLETARILSETSPEYAGALTLYLEDGVREEFLTKFEEPFIPLEDLEVLRELELLIANFNPKNPVIFRANHASNVYSLGGTMPQDREKLLSRIEDLKSHPEMLKPKFLRRF
;
A
#
# COMPACT_ATOMS: atom_id res chain seq x y z
N MET A 1 29.12 6.14 -5.94
CA MET A 1 28.25 6.95 -6.81
C MET A 1 26.82 6.53 -6.48
N GLU A 2 25.99 7.45 -6.05
CA GLU A 2 24.60 7.17 -5.66
C GLU A 2 23.68 7.36 -6.87
N LEU A 3 22.59 6.59 -6.93
CA LEU A 3 21.51 6.84 -7.88
C LEU A 3 20.87 8.19 -7.50
N ALA A 4 20.58 9.02 -8.48
CA ALA A 4 19.98 10.33 -8.27
C ALA A 4 18.46 10.17 -8.10
N TYR A 5 17.97 10.18 -6.86
CA TYR A 5 16.54 10.15 -6.56
C TYR A 5 15.96 11.55 -6.44
N ASP A 6 14.78 11.74 -6.99
CA ASP A 6 13.94 12.91 -6.73
C ASP A 6 13.14 12.68 -5.44
N TYR A 7 13.42 13.43 -4.39
CA TYR A 7 12.78 13.32 -3.08
C TYR A 7 11.59 14.28 -2.92
N PRO A 8 10.59 13.93 -2.09
CA PRO A 8 10.46 12.73 -1.27
C PRO A 8 10.18 11.49 -2.12
N MET A 9 10.73 10.33 -1.71
CA MET A 9 10.52 9.04 -2.35
C MET A 9 10.11 8.03 -1.29
N TYR A 10 9.07 7.26 -1.57
CA TYR A 10 8.50 6.31 -0.63
C TYR A 10 8.50 4.90 -1.19
N ARG A 11 8.67 3.94 -0.30
CA ARG A 11 8.57 2.52 -0.59
C ARG A 11 7.92 1.77 0.57
N PRO A 12 7.25 0.63 0.33
CA PRO A 12 6.77 -0.22 1.42
C PRO A 12 7.94 -0.73 2.27
N PRO A 13 7.78 -0.92 3.59
CA PRO A 13 8.85 -1.48 4.44
C PRO A 13 9.38 -2.83 3.95
N SER A 14 8.54 -3.65 3.31
CA SER A 14 8.93 -4.93 2.69
C SER A 14 9.88 -4.79 1.49
N GLU A 15 10.03 -3.59 0.95
CA GLU A 15 10.95 -3.25 -0.14
C GLU A 15 12.23 -2.54 0.36
N ALA A 16 12.51 -2.59 1.69
CA ALA A 16 13.67 -1.93 2.27
C ALA A 16 15.01 -2.35 1.61
N ASN A 17 15.09 -3.61 1.15
CA ASN A 17 16.27 -4.18 0.49
C ASN A 17 16.13 -4.28 -1.03
N SER A 18 15.13 -3.64 -1.62
CA SER A 18 14.93 -3.64 -3.07
C SER A 18 15.67 -2.46 -3.70
N MET A 19 16.28 -2.70 -4.86
CA MET A 19 16.74 -1.61 -5.73
C MET A 19 15.53 -0.83 -6.21
N ILE A 20 15.60 0.50 -6.14
CA ILE A 20 14.51 1.37 -6.54
C ILE A 20 14.86 2.03 -7.87
N PHE A 21 13.92 1.97 -8.81
CA PHE A 21 13.94 2.81 -10.01
C PHE A 21 12.70 3.69 -10.01
N GLN A 22 12.88 5.00 -9.93
CA GLN A 22 11.79 5.95 -10.13
C GLN A 22 11.46 5.99 -11.63
N VAL A 23 10.40 5.31 -12.03
CA VAL A 23 9.94 5.28 -13.43
C VAL A 23 8.90 6.35 -13.71
N THR A 24 8.26 6.84 -12.64
CA THR A 24 7.43 8.04 -12.61
C THR A 24 7.88 8.92 -11.44
N LEU A 25 7.47 10.19 -11.44
CA LEU A 25 7.55 11.08 -10.27
C LEU A 25 6.12 11.37 -9.81
N GLY A 26 5.92 11.49 -8.50
CA GLY A 26 4.63 11.81 -7.91
C GLY A 26 3.58 10.70 -8.03
N CYS A 27 2.31 11.08 -7.91
CA CYS A 27 1.15 10.18 -8.01
C CYS A 27 0.13 10.74 -8.99
N SER A 28 -0.33 9.95 -9.96
CA SER A 28 -1.25 10.40 -11.03
C SER A 28 -2.62 10.86 -10.49
N PHE A 29 -3.02 10.36 -9.33
CA PHE A 29 -4.28 10.77 -8.68
C PHE A 29 -4.07 11.93 -7.71
N ASN A 30 -3.15 11.81 -6.78
CA ASN A 30 -2.69 12.80 -5.79
C ASN A 30 -3.80 13.64 -5.08
N LYS A 31 -5.00 13.06 -4.90
CA LYS A 31 -6.20 13.74 -4.33
C LYS A 31 -6.69 13.12 -3.02
N CYS A 32 -6.08 12.00 -2.58
CA CYS A 32 -6.44 11.37 -1.31
C CYS A 32 -6.13 12.35 -0.16
N SER A 33 -7.15 12.81 0.58
CA SER A 33 -6.99 13.90 1.55
C SER A 33 -6.11 13.54 2.76
N PHE A 34 -5.91 12.24 3.03
CA PHE A 34 -5.03 11.76 4.12
C PHE A 34 -3.56 11.60 3.71
N CYS A 35 -3.26 11.62 2.40
CA CYS A 35 -1.94 11.26 1.89
C CYS A 35 -1.11 12.51 1.58
N ASN A 36 0.03 12.66 2.27
CA ASN A 36 0.99 13.75 2.05
C ASN A 36 2.20 13.34 1.18
N MET A 37 2.31 12.05 0.82
CA MET A 37 3.53 11.49 0.22
C MET A 37 4.04 12.27 -1.01
N TYR A 38 3.13 12.67 -1.89
CA TYR A 38 3.50 13.28 -3.17
C TYR A 38 2.84 14.64 -3.42
N ARG A 39 2.40 15.36 -2.36
CA ARG A 39 1.73 16.66 -2.50
C ARG A 39 2.63 17.74 -3.10
N THR A 40 3.93 17.61 -2.92
CA THR A 40 4.93 18.55 -3.43
C THR A 40 5.46 18.19 -4.82
N LYS A 41 4.92 17.11 -5.43
CA LYS A 41 5.36 16.63 -6.74
C LYS A 41 4.22 16.63 -7.76
N ASP A 42 4.51 17.08 -8.96
CA ASP A 42 3.68 16.82 -10.13
C ASP A 42 3.89 15.38 -10.63
N TYR A 43 2.84 14.79 -11.18
CA TYR A 43 2.98 13.49 -11.84
C TYR A 43 3.71 13.65 -13.18
N VAL A 44 4.84 12.96 -13.32
CA VAL A 44 5.65 12.95 -14.54
C VAL A 44 6.07 11.52 -14.87
N GLU A 45 5.91 11.12 -16.13
CA GLU A 45 6.52 9.90 -16.67
C GLU A 45 7.97 10.21 -17.04
N ARG A 46 8.92 9.51 -16.43
CA ARG A 46 10.35 9.81 -16.66
C ARG A 46 10.80 9.39 -18.06
N PRO A 47 11.69 10.16 -18.69
CA PRO A 47 12.28 9.81 -19.98
C PRO A 47 13.00 8.47 -19.94
N TRP A 48 12.88 7.71 -21.04
CA TRP A 48 13.51 6.39 -21.14
C TRP A 48 15.03 6.43 -20.94
N ASP A 49 15.70 7.41 -21.54
CA ASP A 49 17.16 7.50 -21.50
C ASP A 49 17.69 7.72 -20.08
N GLU A 50 16.96 8.44 -19.24
CA GLU A 50 17.29 8.61 -17.82
C GLU A 50 17.13 7.30 -17.04
N ILE A 51 15.97 6.63 -17.19
CA ILE A 51 15.70 5.34 -16.53
C ILE A 51 16.75 4.29 -16.96
N LYS A 52 17.06 4.25 -18.26
CA LYS A 52 18.05 3.35 -18.83
C LYS A 52 19.44 3.59 -18.25
N ALA A 53 19.87 4.84 -18.15
CA ALA A 53 21.17 5.19 -17.59
C ALA A 53 21.28 4.79 -16.09
N GLU A 54 20.22 4.95 -15.32
CA GLU A 54 20.16 4.51 -13.92
C GLU A 54 20.22 2.99 -13.79
N ILE A 55 19.52 2.25 -14.65
CA ILE A 55 19.57 0.78 -14.68
C ILE A 55 20.98 0.30 -15.03
N ASP A 56 21.63 0.89 -16.05
CA ASP A 56 23.01 0.57 -16.43
C ASP A 56 23.99 0.84 -15.28
N LEU A 57 23.83 1.97 -14.59
CA LEU A 57 24.64 2.32 -13.44
C LEU A 57 24.44 1.34 -12.28
N ALA A 58 23.18 1.01 -11.96
CA ALA A 58 22.86 0.05 -10.91
C ALA A 58 23.41 -1.34 -11.22
N ALA A 59 23.28 -1.83 -12.44
CA ALA A 59 23.79 -3.13 -12.86
C ALA A 59 25.33 -3.21 -12.74
N LYS A 60 26.03 -2.10 -13.00
CA LYS A 60 27.49 -2.03 -12.85
C LYS A 60 27.96 -2.15 -11.39
N TYR A 61 27.23 -1.53 -10.44
CA TYR A 61 27.65 -1.46 -9.04
C TYR A 61 26.96 -2.45 -8.11
N TYR A 62 25.78 -2.94 -8.51
CA TYR A 62 24.94 -3.86 -7.73
C TYR A 62 24.43 -5.03 -8.61
N PRO A 63 25.32 -5.79 -9.26
CA PRO A 63 24.95 -6.85 -10.21
C PRO A 63 24.09 -7.95 -9.58
N ASP A 64 24.27 -8.22 -8.28
CA ASP A 64 23.56 -9.27 -7.53
C ASP A 64 22.17 -8.82 -7.02
N THR A 65 21.60 -7.75 -7.61
CA THR A 65 20.27 -7.25 -7.26
C THR A 65 19.20 -8.31 -7.55
N ARG A 66 18.46 -8.72 -6.51
CA ARG A 66 17.42 -9.75 -6.61
C ARG A 66 16.00 -9.20 -6.59
N ARG A 67 15.82 -7.96 -6.13
CA ARG A 67 14.50 -7.34 -5.99
C ARG A 67 14.54 -5.91 -6.48
N ILE A 68 13.53 -5.55 -7.26
CA ILE A 68 13.39 -4.21 -7.81
C ILE A 68 12.00 -3.68 -7.49
N PHE A 69 11.96 -2.43 -7.06
CA PHE A 69 10.73 -1.68 -6.84
C PHE A 69 10.66 -0.52 -7.84
N LEU A 70 9.63 -0.51 -8.69
CA LEU A 70 9.36 0.58 -9.61
C LEU A 70 8.54 1.65 -8.90
N ALA A 71 9.15 2.79 -8.63
CA ALA A 71 8.59 3.97 -7.97
C ALA A 71 8.23 5.05 -9.02
N ASP A 72 7.55 6.15 -8.73
CA ASP A 72 6.97 6.60 -7.49
C ASP A 72 5.56 6.04 -7.24
N GLY A 73 4.63 6.90 -6.79
CA GLY A 73 3.35 6.55 -6.23
C GLY A 73 2.33 5.89 -7.16
N ASP A 74 2.58 5.86 -8.48
CA ASP A 74 1.64 5.27 -9.44
C ASP A 74 2.33 4.74 -10.72
N ALA A 75 3.35 3.92 -10.55
CA ALA A 75 4.12 3.37 -11.66
C ALA A 75 3.27 2.52 -12.63
N LEU A 76 2.22 1.84 -12.15
CA LEU A 76 1.32 1.06 -13.01
C LEU A 76 0.46 1.94 -13.95
N ASN A 77 0.42 3.25 -13.74
CA ASN A 77 -0.26 4.19 -14.65
C ASN A 77 0.43 4.35 -16.01
N LEU A 78 1.72 4.06 -16.10
CA LEU A 78 2.45 4.06 -17.37
C LEU A 78 1.76 3.17 -18.41
N SER A 79 1.96 3.49 -19.70
CA SER A 79 1.52 2.63 -20.79
C SER A 79 2.13 1.23 -20.65
N LYS A 80 1.39 0.20 -21.11
CA LYS A 80 1.86 -1.19 -21.12
C LYS A 80 3.23 -1.28 -21.82
N ASP A 81 3.40 -0.65 -22.98
CA ASP A 81 4.64 -0.71 -23.77
C ASP A 81 5.83 -0.11 -23.01
N ARG A 82 5.61 0.99 -22.28
CA ARG A 82 6.66 1.59 -21.45
C ARG A 82 7.08 0.66 -20.29
N ILE A 83 6.12 0.07 -19.60
CA ILE A 83 6.44 -0.86 -18.53
C ILE A 83 7.18 -2.08 -19.08
N VAL A 84 6.71 -2.68 -20.18
CA VAL A 84 7.36 -3.82 -20.84
C VAL A 84 8.80 -3.47 -21.25
N GLN A 85 9.03 -2.29 -21.82
CA GLN A 85 10.37 -1.80 -22.15
C GLN A 85 11.30 -1.81 -20.93
N ILE A 86 10.82 -1.28 -19.80
CA ILE A 86 11.58 -1.24 -18.54
C ILE A 86 11.85 -2.65 -18.02
N LEU A 87 10.82 -3.50 -17.97
CA LEU A 87 10.93 -4.87 -17.46
C LEU A 87 11.92 -5.71 -18.25
N LYS A 88 11.87 -5.66 -19.58
CA LYS A 88 12.81 -6.37 -20.47
C LYS A 88 14.24 -5.92 -20.21
N TYR A 89 14.45 -4.61 -20.14
CA TYR A 89 15.79 -4.07 -19.92
C TYR A 89 16.35 -4.42 -18.54
N VAL A 90 15.54 -4.33 -17.49
CA VAL A 90 15.91 -4.75 -16.13
C VAL A 90 16.29 -6.22 -16.10
N ARG A 91 15.51 -7.10 -16.74
CA ARG A 91 15.83 -8.55 -16.81
C ARG A 91 17.08 -8.88 -17.63
N GLU A 92 17.38 -8.07 -18.65
CA GLU A 92 18.65 -8.18 -19.38
C GLU A 92 19.85 -7.87 -18.49
N LYS A 93 19.71 -6.89 -17.60
CA LYS A 93 20.83 -6.39 -16.77
C LYS A 93 21.02 -7.17 -15.46
N PHE A 94 19.95 -7.74 -14.90
CA PHE A 94 20.00 -8.46 -13.62
C PHE A 94 19.52 -9.90 -13.81
N GLN A 95 20.45 -10.87 -13.71
CA GLN A 95 20.15 -12.27 -14.02
C GLN A 95 19.41 -13.01 -12.90
N ASP A 96 19.62 -12.60 -11.63
CA ASP A 96 19.12 -13.30 -10.44
C ASP A 96 17.84 -12.64 -9.85
N LEU A 97 17.03 -11.98 -10.69
CA LEU A 97 15.82 -11.31 -10.22
C LEU A 97 14.76 -12.29 -9.71
N GLU A 98 14.38 -12.10 -8.45
CA GLU A 98 13.31 -12.85 -7.79
C GLU A 98 11.97 -12.12 -7.88
N ARG A 99 11.98 -10.77 -7.82
CA ARG A 99 10.77 -9.97 -7.76
C ARG A 99 10.96 -8.59 -8.37
N ILE A 100 9.98 -8.20 -9.19
CA ILE A 100 9.76 -6.81 -9.57
C ILE A 100 8.37 -6.42 -9.09
N SER A 101 8.26 -5.29 -8.42
CA SER A 101 7.03 -4.80 -7.77
C SER A 101 6.81 -3.33 -8.02
N CYS A 102 5.58 -2.84 -7.86
CA CYS A 102 5.25 -1.42 -7.93
C CYS A 102 4.01 -1.08 -7.10
N TYR A 103 3.80 0.22 -6.84
CA TYR A 103 2.49 0.70 -6.43
C TYR A 103 1.51 0.65 -7.60
N ALA A 104 0.25 0.34 -7.28
CA ALA A 104 -0.85 0.31 -8.23
C ALA A 104 -2.13 0.85 -7.61
N MET A 105 -2.83 1.70 -8.32
CA MET A 105 -4.19 2.07 -7.96
C MET A 105 -5.21 1.07 -8.53
N PRO A 106 -6.36 0.85 -7.87
CA PRO A 106 -7.41 -0.01 -8.42
C PRO A 106 -7.80 0.35 -9.86
N LYS A 107 -7.90 1.66 -10.17
CA LYS A 107 -8.21 2.16 -11.53
C LYS A 107 -7.21 1.68 -12.58
N ASN A 108 -5.89 1.64 -12.26
CA ASN A 108 -4.87 1.24 -13.24
C ASN A 108 -5.03 -0.23 -13.62
N VAL A 109 -5.32 -1.10 -12.65
CA VAL A 109 -5.59 -2.53 -12.91
C VAL A 109 -6.85 -2.71 -13.75
N ILE A 110 -7.92 -1.96 -13.46
CA ILE A 110 -9.19 -2.04 -14.20
C ILE A 110 -9.01 -1.56 -15.65
N GLN A 111 -8.26 -0.49 -15.86
CA GLN A 111 -8.08 0.14 -17.18
C GLN A 111 -7.21 -0.68 -18.13
N LYS A 112 -6.22 -1.42 -17.62
CA LYS A 112 -5.42 -2.32 -18.46
C LYS A 112 -6.26 -3.52 -18.93
N SER A 113 -6.09 -3.94 -20.19
CA SER A 113 -6.75 -5.13 -20.70
C SER A 113 -6.22 -6.41 -20.02
N ASP A 114 -6.90 -7.53 -20.23
CA ASP A 114 -6.44 -8.84 -19.72
C ASP A 114 -5.12 -9.24 -20.41
N GLU A 115 -4.96 -8.92 -21.69
CA GLU A 115 -3.76 -9.17 -22.47
C GLU A 115 -2.58 -8.33 -21.98
N GLU A 116 -2.81 -7.04 -21.70
CA GLU A 116 -1.79 -6.16 -21.13
C GLU A 116 -1.29 -6.65 -19.77
N LEU A 117 -2.20 -7.01 -18.86
CA LEU A 117 -1.82 -7.54 -17.54
C LEU A 117 -1.04 -8.86 -17.67
N LYS A 118 -1.48 -9.75 -18.57
CA LYS A 118 -0.77 -11.01 -18.85
C LYS A 118 0.64 -10.76 -19.38
N GLU A 119 0.82 -9.80 -20.30
CA GLU A 119 2.12 -9.43 -20.83
C GLU A 119 3.03 -8.87 -19.72
N LEU A 120 2.55 -7.92 -18.93
CA LEU A 120 3.30 -7.36 -17.78
C LEU A 120 3.75 -8.45 -16.81
N ARG A 121 2.86 -9.41 -16.50
CA ARG A 121 3.18 -10.52 -15.62
C ARG A 121 4.23 -11.45 -16.22
N ASN A 122 4.14 -11.76 -17.51
CA ASN A 122 5.11 -12.60 -18.22
C ASN A 122 6.48 -11.93 -18.31
N GLU A 123 6.51 -10.60 -18.43
CA GLU A 123 7.75 -9.83 -18.46
C GLU A 123 8.35 -9.59 -17.07
N GLY A 124 7.75 -10.15 -16.02
CA GLY A 124 8.37 -10.24 -14.69
C GLY A 124 7.81 -9.29 -13.62
N LEU A 125 6.85 -8.40 -13.93
CA LEU A 125 6.15 -7.66 -12.89
C LEU A 125 5.31 -8.65 -12.08
N SER A 126 5.70 -8.91 -10.83
CA SER A 126 5.16 -10.04 -10.09
C SER A 126 4.27 -9.63 -8.91
N MET A 127 4.45 -8.42 -8.37
CA MET A 127 3.75 -7.99 -7.16
C MET A 127 3.24 -6.55 -7.27
N LEU A 128 1.99 -6.35 -6.85
CA LEU A 128 1.34 -5.05 -6.82
C LEU A 128 1.03 -4.65 -5.37
N TYR A 129 1.41 -3.42 -5.00
CA TYR A 129 1.03 -2.79 -3.75
C TYR A 129 -0.20 -1.92 -3.98
N ILE A 130 -1.32 -2.29 -3.36
CA ILE A 130 -2.62 -1.63 -3.55
C ILE A 130 -3.11 -1.05 -2.23
N GLY A 131 -3.29 0.27 -2.19
CA GLY A 131 -3.97 0.92 -1.08
C GLY A 131 -5.47 0.68 -1.15
N ILE A 132 -6.01 -0.11 -0.24
CA ILE A 132 -7.46 -0.27 0.01
C ILE A 132 -7.94 0.88 0.87
N GLU A 133 -7.22 1.15 1.93
CA GLU A 133 -7.38 2.16 3.00
C GLU A 133 -8.62 1.90 3.86
N SER A 134 -9.80 1.68 3.27
CA SER A 134 -11.07 1.35 3.90
C SER A 134 -11.90 0.43 3.01
N GLY A 135 -12.77 -0.37 3.62
CA GLY A 135 -13.81 -1.10 2.89
C GLY A 135 -15.14 -0.33 2.82
N SER A 136 -15.31 0.75 3.61
CA SER A 136 -16.51 1.57 3.63
C SER A 136 -16.52 2.57 2.48
N ASP A 137 -17.53 2.52 1.62
CA ASP A 137 -17.72 3.51 0.55
C ASP A 137 -17.96 4.93 1.10
N THR A 138 -18.58 5.05 2.28
CA THR A 138 -18.75 6.32 3.00
C THR A 138 -17.39 6.94 3.32
N VAL A 139 -16.51 6.17 3.96
CA VAL A 139 -15.17 6.65 4.35
C VAL A 139 -14.31 6.90 3.11
N LEU A 140 -14.31 6.00 2.12
CA LEU A 140 -13.56 6.16 0.88
C LEU A 140 -13.92 7.46 0.14
N LYS A 141 -15.22 7.81 0.13
CA LYS A 141 -15.69 9.08 -0.45
C LYS A 141 -15.19 10.28 0.34
N LYS A 142 -15.36 10.27 1.67
CA LYS A 142 -14.93 11.36 2.58
C LYS A 142 -13.44 11.66 2.47
N VAL A 143 -12.61 10.63 2.30
CA VAL A 143 -11.16 10.81 2.15
C VAL A 143 -10.71 10.96 0.68
N THR A 144 -11.61 11.07 -0.24
CA THR A 144 -11.36 11.24 -1.68
C THR A 144 -10.42 10.16 -2.24
N LYS A 145 -10.65 8.87 -1.87
CA LYS A 145 -9.81 7.76 -2.36
C LYS A 145 -9.92 7.54 -3.87
N GLY A 146 -11.01 7.94 -4.49
CA GLY A 146 -11.24 7.75 -5.94
C GLY A 146 -11.51 6.30 -6.33
N ALA A 147 -11.91 5.46 -5.39
CA ALA A 147 -12.29 4.07 -5.60
C ALA A 147 -13.44 3.70 -4.65
N THR A 148 -14.26 2.72 -5.04
CA THR A 148 -15.32 2.12 -4.21
C THR A 148 -14.90 0.72 -3.79
N HIS A 149 -15.56 0.17 -2.77
CA HIS A 149 -15.43 -1.23 -2.37
C HIS A 149 -15.47 -2.17 -3.58
N ALA A 150 -16.53 -2.09 -4.37
CA ALA A 150 -16.70 -2.94 -5.55
C ALA A 150 -15.58 -2.76 -6.59
N THR A 151 -15.08 -1.55 -6.80
CA THR A 151 -13.97 -1.29 -7.73
C THR A 151 -12.67 -1.89 -7.23
N ILE A 152 -12.40 -1.82 -5.93
CA ILE A 152 -11.19 -2.40 -5.31
C ILE A 152 -11.24 -3.92 -5.41
N VAL A 153 -12.37 -4.56 -5.06
CA VAL A 153 -12.53 -6.03 -5.19
C VAL A 153 -12.27 -6.48 -6.62
N ARG A 154 -12.93 -5.85 -7.60
CA ARG A 154 -12.71 -6.16 -9.03
C ARG A 154 -11.25 -6.01 -9.46
N ALA A 155 -10.57 -4.97 -9.00
CA ALA A 155 -9.16 -4.77 -9.32
C ALA A 155 -8.28 -5.89 -8.75
N CYS A 156 -8.49 -6.26 -7.48
CA CYS A 156 -7.76 -7.34 -6.83
C CYS A 156 -8.03 -8.70 -7.50
N GLU A 157 -9.29 -9.01 -7.81
CA GLU A 157 -9.66 -10.24 -8.52
C GLU A 157 -9.01 -10.31 -9.92
N LYS A 158 -9.07 -9.20 -10.67
CA LYS A 158 -8.46 -9.10 -11.99
C LYS A 158 -6.95 -9.29 -11.93
N ALA A 159 -6.26 -8.60 -11.01
CA ALA A 159 -4.82 -8.76 -10.84
C ALA A 159 -4.45 -10.22 -10.48
N ARG A 160 -5.18 -10.84 -9.55
CA ARG A 160 -4.95 -12.23 -9.15
C ARG A 160 -5.21 -13.21 -10.30
N LYS A 161 -6.26 -13.00 -11.08
CA LYS A 161 -6.55 -13.80 -12.30
C LYS A 161 -5.34 -13.88 -13.23
N HIS A 162 -4.54 -12.81 -13.29
CA HIS A 162 -3.32 -12.74 -14.09
C HIS A 162 -2.04 -13.13 -13.34
N GLY A 163 -2.15 -13.70 -12.12
CA GLY A 163 -1.03 -14.26 -11.36
C GLY A 163 -0.17 -13.23 -10.63
N PHE A 164 -0.68 -12.01 -10.38
CA PHE A 164 0.00 -11.05 -9.53
C PHE A 164 -0.16 -11.42 -8.06
N THR A 165 0.93 -11.30 -7.31
CA THR A 165 0.91 -11.27 -5.85
C THR A 165 0.42 -9.91 -5.39
N LEU A 166 -0.50 -9.87 -4.41
CA LEU A 166 -1.07 -8.63 -3.90
C LEU A 166 -0.59 -8.34 -2.48
N SER A 167 -0.16 -7.10 -2.26
CA SER A 167 0.05 -6.52 -0.94
C SER A 167 -0.91 -5.35 -0.76
N CYS A 168 -1.90 -5.53 0.11
CA CYS A 168 -2.95 -4.55 0.33
C CYS A 168 -2.74 -3.81 1.65
N MET A 169 -2.95 -2.48 1.65
CA MET A 169 -2.82 -1.64 2.82
C MET A 169 -4.18 -1.08 3.22
N VAL A 170 -4.43 -1.02 4.54
CA VAL A 170 -5.60 -0.39 5.17
C VAL A 170 -5.15 0.57 6.27
N ILE A 171 -5.97 1.56 6.61
CA ILE A 171 -5.62 2.59 7.59
C ILE A 171 -6.59 2.57 8.76
N LEU A 172 -6.13 2.13 9.92
CA LEU A 172 -6.88 2.20 11.17
C LEU A 172 -7.13 3.65 11.57
N GLY A 173 -8.32 3.92 12.10
CA GLY A 173 -8.75 5.24 12.53
C GLY A 173 -9.18 6.18 11.39
N LEU A 174 -9.20 5.71 10.13
CA LEU A 174 -9.55 6.54 8.98
C LEU A 174 -10.99 7.05 9.02
N GLY A 175 -11.89 6.31 9.67
CA GLY A 175 -13.30 6.69 9.87
C GLY A 175 -13.54 7.67 11.03
N GLY A 176 -12.52 7.95 11.85
CA GLY A 176 -12.69 8.66 13.10
C GLY A 176 -13.67 7.94 14.04
N LYS A 177 -14.09 8.58 15.13
CA LYS A 177 -15.04 7.97 16.09
C LYS A 177 -16.41 7.72 15.49
N THR A 178 -16.87 8.58 14.58
CA THR A 178 -18.22 8.51 14.00
C THR A 178 -18.43 7.30 13.11
N HIS A 179 -17.41 6.93 12.30
CA HIS A 179 -17.53 5.86 11.32
C HIS A 179 -16.66 4.63 11.64
N THR A 180 -16.10 4.53 12.85
CA THR A 180 -15.14 3.46 13.18
C THR A 180 -15.73 2.06 12.98
N GLU A 181 -16.96 1.81 13.40
CA GLU A 181 -17.59 0.48 13.29
C GLU A 181 -17.86 0.11 11.82
N GLU A 182 -18.51 1.00 11.03
CA GLU A 182 -18.71 0.79 9.60
C GLU A 182 -17.38 0.58 8.88
N HIS A 183 -16.43 1.47 9.14
CA HIS A 183 -15.09 1.41 8.55
C HIS A 183 -14.43 0.06 8.78
N VAL A 184 -14.36 -0.39 10.03
CA VAL A 184 -13.60 -1.60 10.37
C VAL A 184 -14.27 -2.88 9.88
N LEU A 185 -15.61 -2.98 9.98
CA LEU A 185 -16.35 -4.16 9.52
C LEU A 185 -16.29 -4.30 7.99
N GLU A 186 -16.50 -3.21 7.25
CA GLU A 186 -16.38 -3.21 5.81
C GLU A 186 -14.91 -3.44 5.36
N THR A 187 -13.92 -2.99 6.15
CA THR A 187 -12.50 -3.25 5.87
C THR A 187 -12.16 -4.73 6.11
N ALA A 188 -12.69 -5.35 7.15
CA ALA A 188 -12.56 -6.80 7.35
C ALA A 188 -13.23 -7.58 6.22
N ARG A 189 -14.39 -7.12 5.75
CA ARG A 189 -15.11 -7.73 4.64
C ARG A 189 -14.30 -7.66 3.34
N ILE A 190 -13.81 -6.50 2.93
CA ILE A 190 -13.06 -6.35 1.68
C ILE A 190 -11.75 -7.14 1.70
N LEU A 191 -11.04 -7.19 2.84
CA LEU A 191 -9.86 -8.03 3.01
C LEU A 191 -10.20 -9.54 2.93
N SER A 192 -11.36 -9.95 3.45
CA SER A 192 -11.83 -11.34 3.34
C SER A 192 -12.18 -11.73 1.91
N GLU A 193 -12.88 -10.85 1.20
CA GLU A 193 -13.28 -11.04 -0.21
C GLU A 193 -12.05 -11.09 -1.12
N THR A 194 -11.13 -10.14 -0.95
CA THR A 194 -9.92 -10.06 -1.78
C THR A 194 -8.86 -11.09 -1.39
N SER A 195 -8.78 -11.51 -0.12
CA SER A 195 -7.79 -12.45 0.42
C SER A 195 -6.40 -12.27 -0.18
N PRO A 196 -5.75 -11.08 -0.07
CA PRO A 196 -4.45 -10.83 -0.68
C PRO A 196 -3.38 -11.68 0.01
N GLU A 197 -2.24 -11.91 -0.64
CA GLU A 197 -1.13 -12.65 -0.02
C GLU A 197 -0.55 -11.90 1.19
N TYR A 198 -0.61 -10.55 1.15
CA TYR A 198 -0.16 -9.69 2.24
C TYR A 198 -1.19 -8.61 2.54
N ALA A 199 -1.49 -8.41 3.82
CA ALA A 199 -2.33 -7.32 4.32
C ALA A 199 -1.57 -6.51 5.37
N GLY A 200 -1.41 -5.22 5.13
CA GLY A 200 -0.78 -4.28 6.06
C GLY A 200 -1.81 -3.33 6.66
N ALA A 201 -1.83 -3.19 7.98
CA ALA A 201 -2.62 -2.18 8.68
C ALA A 201 -1.69 -1.08 9.21
N LEU A 202 -1.95 0.17 8.81
CA LEU A 202 -1.29 1.37 9.30
C LEU A 202 -2.27 2.12 10.21
N THR A 203 -1.78 2.96 11.11
CA THR A 203 -2.63 3.89 11.87
C THR A 203 -2.61 5.25 11.21
N LEU A 204 -3.78 5.89 11.09
CA LEU A 204 -3.90 7.23 10.53
C LEU A 204 -2.95 8.22 11.23
N TYR A 205 -2.13 8.86 10.43
CA TYR A 205 -1.28 9.95 10.84
C TYR A 205 -1.49 11.13 9.89
N LEU A 206 -2.12 12.18 10.36
CA LEU A 206 -2.37 13.37 9.56
C LEU A 206 -1.23 14.37 9.76
N GLU A 207 -0.39 14.48 8.75
CA GLU A 207 0.62 15.52 8.69
C GLU A 207 -0.02 16.90 8.49
N ASP A 208 0.64 17.94 8.96
CA ASP A 208 0.12 19.32 8.89
C ASP A 208 -0.19 19.75 7.45
N GLY A 209 0.61 19.29 6.48
CA GLY A 209 0.40 19.60 5.04
C GLY A 209 -0.91 19.13 4.43
N VAL A 210 -1.61 18.15 5.04
CA VAL A 210 -2.89 17.63 4.54
C VAL A 210 -4.03 17.73 5.54
N ARG A 211 -3.75 18.08 6.78
CA ARG A 211 -4.73 18.10 7.88
C ARG A 211 -5.96 18.97 7.58
N GLU A 212 -5.75 20.18 7.11
CA GLU A 212 -6.84 21.12 6.82
C GLU A 212 -7.71 20.61 5.66
N GLU A 213 -7.08 20.14 4.59
CA GLU A 213 -7.79 19.54 3.44
C GLU A 213 -8.60 18.30 3.87
N PHE A 214 -7.99 17.44 4.70
CA PHE A 214 -8.66 16.25 5.22
C PHE A 214 -9.91 16.61 6.01
N LEU A 215 -9.80 17.52 6.97
CA LEU A 215 -10.90 17.95 7.81
C LEU A 215 -12.02 18.60 6.98
N THR A 216 -11.67 19.42 6.00
CA THR A 216 -12.65 20.06 5.09
C THR A 216 -13.39 19.03 4.24
N LYS A 217 -12.66 18.07 3.65
CA LYS A 217 -13.25 17.04 2.77
C LYS A 217 -14.04 15.97 3.53
N PHE A 218 -13.78 15.83 4.82
CA PHE A 218 -14.55 14.89 5.65
C PHE A 218 -16.03 15.33 5.82
N GLU A 219 -16.30 16.63 5.62
CA GLU A 219 -17.65 17.23 5.59
C GLU A 219 -18.42 17.17 6.91
N GLU A 220 -17.79 16.75 8.00
CA GLU A 220 -18.34 16.71 9.36
C GLU A 220 -17.19 16.73 10.38
N PRO A 221 -17.46 17.01 11.68
CA PRO A 221 -16.42 17.03 12.70
C PRO A 221 -15.69 15.68 12.79
N PHE A 222 -14.41 15.64 12.42
CA PHE A 222 -13.57 14.46 12.56
C PHE A 222 -12.97 14.39 13.95
N ILE A 223 -13.32 13.35 14.70
CA ILE A 223 -12.75 13.07 16.01
C ILE A 223 -11.82 11.86 15.87
N PRO A 224 -10.49 12.03 15.99
CA PRO A 224 -9.55 10.92 15.87
C PRO A 224 -9.73 9.90 16.99
N LEU A 225 -9.36 8.65 16.73
CA LEU A 225 -9.30 7.61 17.73
C LEU A 225 -8.12 7.82 18.68
N GLU A 226 -8.33 7.54 19.96
CA GLU A 226 -7.26 7.40 20.93
C GLU A 226 -6.63 5.99 20.84
N ASP A 227 -5.46 5.81 21.46
CA ASP A 227 -4.66 4.58 21.31
C ASP A 227 -5.43 3.28 21.65
N LEU A 228 -6.21 3.29 22.71
CA LEU A 228 -7.04 2.13 23.08
C LEU A 228 -8.23 1.94 22.11
N GLU A 229 -8.72 3.00 21.48
CA GLU A 229 -9.76 2.91 20.47
C GLU A 229 -9.18 2.33 19.17
N VAL A 230 -7.94 2.68 18.81
CA VAL A 230 -7.22 2.05 17.67
C VAL A 230 -7.00 0.56 17.92
N LEU A 231 -6.66 0.15 19.15
CA LEU A 231 -6.55 -1.26 19.48
C LEU A 231 -7.89 -2.01 19.37
N ARG A 232 -9.00 -1.39 19.78
CA ARG A 232 -10.34 -1.96 19.63
C ARG A 232 -10.74 -2.09 18.18
N GLU A 233 -10.40 -1.10 17.35
CA GLU A 233 -10.63 -1.17 15.90
C GLU A 233 -9.81 -2.30 15.27
N LEU A 234 -8.54 -2.45 15.65
CA LEU A 234 -7.68 -3.57 15.21
C LEU A 234 -8.23 -4.93 15.68
N GLU A 235 -8.75 -5.02 16.90
CA GLU A 235 -9.41 -6.23 17.42
C GLU A 235 -10.61 -6.62 16.58
N LEU A 236 -11.51 -5.67 16.28
CA LEU A 236 -12.67 -5.88 15.43
C LEU A 236 -12.26 -6.30 14.01
N LEU A 237 -11.23 -5.67 13.44
CA LEU A 237 -10.68 -6.05 12.15
C LEU A 237 -10.26 -7.52 12.16
N ILE A 238 -9.43 -7.93 13.11
CA ILE A 238 -8.89 -9.29 13.19
C ILE A 238 -10.01 -10.32 13.47
N ALA A 239 -10.96 -10.00 14.34
CA ALA A 239 -12.08 -10.87 14.67
C ALA A 239 -12.96 -11.17 13.44
N ASN A 240 -13.15 -10.18 12.58
CA ASN A 240 -14.03 -10.28 11.40
C ASN A 240 -13.29 -10.56 10.08
N PHE A 241 -11.97 -10.56 10.07
CA PHE A 241 -11.17 -10.86 8.88
C PHE A 241 -11.12 -12.37 8.61
N ASN A 242 -11.95 -12.87 7.68
CA ASN A 242 -12.12 -14.28 7.32
C ASN A 242 -11.65 -14.56 5.89
N PRO A 243 -10.35 -14.56 5.60
CA PRO A 243 -9.85 -14.79 4.26
C PRO A 243 -10.04 -16.23 3.83
N LYS A 244 -10.27 -16.43 2.51
CA LYS A 244 -10.39 -17.77 1.90
C LYS A 244 -9.05 -18.51 1.82
N ASN A 245 -7.97 -17.76 1.68
CA ASN A 245 -6.59 -18.27 1.63
C ASN A 245 -5.78 -17.65 2.76
N PRO A 246 -4.67 -18.30 3.20
CA PRO A 246 -3.78 -17.72 4.20
C PRO A 246 -3.27 -16.33 3.76
N VAL A 247 -3.39 -15.34 4.65
CA VAL A 247 -2.93 -13.95 4.44
C VAL A 247 -1.89 -13.60 5.49
N ILE A 248 -0.72 -13.16 5.05
CA ILE A 248 0.30 -12.65 5.95
C ILE A 248 -0.13 -11.24 6.38
N PHE A 249 -0.63 -11.12 7.61
CA PHE A 249 -1.07 -9.86 8.19
C PHE A 249 0.05 -9.18 8.98
N ARG A 250 0.21 -7.87 8.81
CA ARG A 250 1.18 -7.04 9.54
C ARG A 250 0.55 -5.71 9.94
N ALA A 251 0.67 -5.38 11.23
CA ALA A 251 0.39 -4.05 11.79
C ALA A 251 1.67 -3.56 12.50
N ASN A 252 2.76 -3.44 11.74
CA ASN A 252 4.10 -3.13 12.25
C ASN A 252 4.71 -1.87 11.62
N HIS A 253 3.92 -1.06 10.94
CA HIS A 253 4.34 0.24 10.44
C HIS A 253 4.72 1.20 11.58
N ALA A 254 5.56 2.19 11.30
CA ALA A 254 6.02 3.15 12.31
C ALA A 254 4.87 3.97 12.93
N SER A 255 3.76 4.17 12.23
CA SER A 255 2.56 4.85 12.72
C SER A 255 1.75 4.06 13.75
N ASN A 256 1.92 2.74 13.82
CA ASN A 256 1.09 1.88 14.68
C ASN A 256 1.42 2.06 16.17
N VAL A 257 0.39 1.92 17.00
CA VAL A 257 0.50 1.97 18.46
C VAL A 257 1.32 0.82 19.03
N TYR A 258 1.35 -0.32 18.34
CA TYR A 258 2.14 -1.49 18.66
C TYR A 258 2.42 -2.32 17.39
N SER A 259 3.49 -3.11 17.40
CA SER A 259 3.85 -3.98 16.27
C SER A 259 3.23 -5.36 16.46
N LEU A 260 2.31 -5.72 15.56
CA LEU A 260 1.63 -7.02 15.52
C LEU A 260 1.79 -7.67 14.15
N GLY A 261 1.76 -9.01 14.12
CA GLY A 261 1.76 -9.76 12.87
C GLY A 261 1.52 -11.23 13.07
N GLY A 262 0.90 -11.85 12.06
CA GLY A 262 0.56 -13.26 12.02
C GLY A 262 0.08 -13.66 10.64
N THR A 263 -0.37 -14.91 10.51
CA THR A 263 -1.02 -15.43 9.31
C THR A 263 -2.51 -15.66 9.60
N MET A 264 -3.37 -14.97 8.86
CA MET A 264 -4.82 -15.12 9.01
C MET A 264 -5.34 -16.26 8.11
N PRO A 265 -6.31 -17.05 8.57
CA PRO A 265 -6.99 -17.02 9.87
C PRO A 265 -6.26 -17.77 11.00
N GLN A 266 -5.13 -18.43 10.75
CA GLN A 266 -4.46 -19.37 11.66
C GLN A 266 -4.05 -18.74 12.99
N ASP A 267 -3.51 -17.52 12.95
CA ASP A 267 -3.01 -16.82 14.15
C ASP A 267 -4.07 -15.90 14.79
N ARG A 268 -5.37 -16.00 14.40
CA ARG A 268 -6.42 -15.09 14.92
C ARG A 268 -6.45 -15.03 16.44
N GLU A 269 -6.62 -16.16 17.10
CA GLU A 269 -6.75 -16.23 18.56
C GLU A 269 -5.51 -15.69 19.29
N LYS A 270 -4.33 -15.96 18.75
CA LYS A 270 -3.07 -15.42 19.24
C LYS A 270 -3.01 -13.90 19.13
N LEU A 271 -3.45 -13.35 18.01
CA LEU A 271 -3.47 -11.89 17.78
C LEU A 271 -4.50 -11.22 18.68
N LEU A 272 -5.70 -11.79 18.83
CA LEU A 272 -6.74 -11.27 19.73
C LEU A 272 -6.30 -11.28 21.18
N SER A 273 -5.71 -12.40 21.65
CA SER A 273 -5.15 -12.49 23.00
C SER A 273 -4.07 -11.44 23.24
N ARG A 274 -3.21 -11.18 22.24
CA ARG A 274 -2.17 -10.15 22.39
C ARG A 274 -2.75 -8.73 22.43
N ILE A 275 -3.81 -8.46 21.69
CA ILE A 275 -4.48 -7.15 21.74
C ILE A 275 -5.15 -6.94 23.10
N GLU A 276 -5.78 -7.97 23.69
CA GLU A 276 -6.38 -7.90 25.02
C GLU A 276 -5.33 -7.62 26.10
N ASP A 277 -4.16 -8.28 26.02
CA ASP A 277 -3.03 -8.01 26.89
C ASP A 277 -2.54 -6.54 26.76
N LEU A 278 -2.44 -5.99 25.54
CA LEU A 278 -2.06 -4.61 25.32
C LEU A 278 -3.10 -3.61 25.84
N LYS A 279 -4.38 -3.92 25.76
CA LYS A 279 -5.45 -3.07 26.33
C LYS A 279 -5.35 -3.01 27.85
N SER A 280 -4.93 -4.11 28.48
CA SER A 280 -4.71 -4.22 29.93
C SER A 280 -3.41 -3.56 30.39
N HIS A 281 -2.43 -3.37 29.46
CA HIS A 281 -1.10 -2.80 29.73
C HIS A 281 -0.78 -1.64 28.79
N PRO A 282 -1.48 -0.48 28.92
CA PRO A 282 -1.31 0.65 27.99
C PRO A 282 0.12 1.24 27.97
N GLU A 283 0.89 1.03 29.03
CA GLU A 283 2.29 1.45 29.11
C GLU A 283 3.20 0.76 28.09
N MET A 284 2.79 -0.35 27.51
CA MET A 284 3.50 -1.05 26.45
C MET A 284 3.30 -0.42 25.07
N LEU A 285 2.35 0.52 24.94
CA LEU A 285 2.05 1.15 23.67
C LEU A 285 3.14 2.17 23.29
N LYS A 286 3.44 2.24 22.01
CA LYS A 286 4.42 3.16 21.49
C LYS A 286 3.93 4.61 21.67
N PRO A 287 4.67 5.47 22.36
CA PRO A 287 4.29 6.86 22.56
C PRO A 287 4.08 7.62 21.23
N LYS A 288 3.12 8.55 21.19
CA LYS A 288 2.77 9.31 19.97
C LYS A 288 4.00 10.00 19.32
N PHE A 289 4.93 10.54 20.11
CA PHE A 289 6.12 11.22 19.59
C PHE A 289 7.15 10.30 18.92
N LEU A 290 7.05 8.98 19.13
CA LEU A 290 7.89 7.98 18.45
C LEU A 290 7.23 7.40 17.18
N ARG A 291 5.99 7.79 16.88
CA ARG A 291 5.28 7.34 15.68
C ARG A 291 5.57 8.30 14.54
N ARG A 292 5.84 7.76 13.37
CA ARG A 292 6.17 8.53 12.15
C ARG A 292 5.50 7.91 10.94
N PHE A 293 5.39 8.72 9.91
CA PHE A 293 4.99 8.25 8.58
C PHE A 293 6.23 7.99 7.72
#